data_1a15fbfe49412f74be0f8f8ec9e8decf
#
_entry.id   1a15fbfe49412f74be0f8f8ec9e8decf
#
_cell.length_a   1.000
_cell.length_b   1.000
_cell.length_c   1.000
_cell.angle_alpha   90.00
_cell.angle_beta   90.00
_cell.angle_gamma   90.00
#
_symmetry.space_group_name_H-M   'P 1'
#
loop_
_entity.id
_entity.type
_entity.pdbx_description
1 polymer ?
#
loop_
_entity_poly.entity_id
_entity_poly.type
_entity_poly.pdbx_seq_one_letter_code
_entity_poly.pdbx_strand_id
1 'polypeptide(L)'
;MIKNKKLNKQFNKVTFFIIFYEFLKLGCTSFGGPIAHIGFFREHFVNKKKWIDDKNFLEIVSFSNFLPGPSSSQVGMCIGYLQKGPLGAFMAWLGFTLPSATIMIASAYGLFFYSNFFTEGLLSGIKACVVVIVFQAILGMSKQYLNDYKKILITVITTLILIYFTNNTYQIILIIISGVLGNFLFREKIKAKPMSMSLDYMAFLNLFVFVLLLIILPILNQIYNSDIILISDKFFRVGSLVFGGGHVVLPLLQNELVNFNLIEKDTFLFGYGLAQIIPGPLFTFSGFLGTSMDLSQHKIIAGIMALIMIFLPSFSNIMK
;
A
#
# COMPACT_ATOMS: atom_id res chain seq x y z
N MET A 1 -11.20 10.30 -22.30
CA MET A 1 -10.04 10.73 -23.12
C MET A 1 -10.00 12.26 -23.15
N ILE A 2 -9.26 12.88 -22.23
CA ILE A 2 -9.19 14.36 -22.10
C ILE A 2 -8.10 14.84 -23.06
N LYS A 3 -8.49 15.24 -24.28
CA LYS A 3 -7.60 15.91 -25.23
C LYS A 3 -7.66 17.42 -24.99
N ASN A 4 -6.80 17.94 -24.12
CA ASN A 4 -6.57 19.38 -24.03
C ASN A 4 -5.25 19.73 -24.75
N LYS A 5 -5.34 20.35 -25.93
CA LYS A 5 -4.21 20.69 -26.83
C LYS A 5 -3.11 21.56 -26.22
N LYS A 6 -3.35 22.26 -25.10
CA LYS A 6 -2.35 23.06 -24.38
C LYS A 6 -1.42 22.22 -23.49
N LEU A 7 -1.89 21.06 -22.97
CA LEU A 7 -1.07 20.13 -22.19
C LEU A 7 -0.02 19.42 -23.08
N ASN A 8 -0.34 19.16 -24.35
CA ASN A 8 0.54 18.41 -25.26
C ASN A 8 1.95 19.04 -25.51
N LYS A 9 2.13 20.35 -25.33
CA LYS A 9 3.45 20.98 -25.53
C LYS A 9 4.41 20.77 -24.34
N GLN A 10 3.91 20.50 -23.14
CA GLN A 10 4.73 20.26 -21.96
C GLN A 10 5.11 18.77 -21.81
N PHE A 11 4.26 17.85 -22.30
CA PHE A 11 4.49 16.39 -22.25
C PHE A 11 5.75 15.95 -23.04
N ASN A 12 6.15 16.67 -24.08
CA ASN A 12 7.34 16.31 -24.89
C ASN A 12 8.69 16.55 -24.18
N LYS A 13 8.72 17.28 -23.05
CA LYS A 13 9.96 17.59 -22.32
C LYS A 13 10.22 16.63 -21.14
N VAL A 14 9.23 15.85 -20.68
CA VAL A 14 9.38 14.94 -19.56
C VAL A 14 9.97 13.62 -20.06
N THR A 15 11.16 13.26 -19.58
CA THR A 15 11.79 11.95 -19.87
C THR A 15 11.53 10.98 -18.74
N PHE A 16 11.74 9.68 -18.99
CA PHE A 16 11.64 8.64 -17.95
C PHE A 16 12.58 8.93 -16.76
N PHE A 17 13.78 9.43 -17.04
CA PHE A 17 14.74 9.82 -16.02
C PHE A 17 14.23 10.97 -15.16
N ILE A 18 13.57 11.98 -15.76
CA ILE A 18 12.97 13.09 -15.00
C ILE A 18 11.86 12.57 -14.10
N ILE A 19 10.99 11.66 -14.57
CA ILE A 19 9.96 11.05 -13.74
C ILE A 19 10.61 10.33 -12.55
N PHE A 20 11.54 9.44 -12.81
CA PHE A 20 12.27 8.71 -11.77
C PHE A 20 12.91 9.66 -10.74
N TYR A 21 13.62 10.68 -11.19
CA TYR A 21 14.35 11.60 -10.32
C TYR A 21 13.43 12.48 -9.44
N GLU A 22 12.30 12.97 -10.00
CA GLU A 22 11.34 13.75 -9.21
C GLU A 22 10.65 12.88 -8.14
N PHE A 23 10.33 11.63 -8.47
CA PHE A 23 9.80 10.69 -7.50
C PHE A 23 10.85 10.20 -6.50
N LEU A 24 12.11 10.07 -6.89
CA LEU A 24 13.22 9.75 -5.99
C LEU A 24 13.40 10.83 -4.91
N LYS A 25 13.34 12.12 -5.31
CA LYS A 25 13.35 13.22 -4.34
C LYS A 25 12.23 13.11 -3.33
N LEU A 26 11.02 12.83 -3.81
CA LEU A 26 9.86 12.66 -2.94
C LEU A 26 10.00 11.42 -2.06
N GLY A 27 10.53 10.32 -2.58
CA GLY A 27 10.84 9.10 -1.82
C GLY A 27 11.82 9.34 -0.66
N CYS A 28 12.77 10.28 -0.84
CA CYS A 28 13.73 10.66 0.22
C CYS A 28 13.18 11.70 1.22
N THR A 29 12.10 12.41 0.90
CA THR A 29 11.66 13.58 1.69
C THR A 29 10.23 13.49 2.21
N SER A 30 9.41 12.56 1.70
CA SER A 30 8.00 12.45 2.09
C SER A 30 7.83 11.56 3.31
N PHE A 31 7.66 12.18 4.46
CA PHE A 31 7.35 11.52 5.73
C PHE A 31 5.85 11.57 6.01
N GLY A 32 5.34 10.72 6.93
CA GLY A 32 3.99 10.84 7.50
C GLY A 32 2.90 10.01 6.82
N GLY A 33 3.28 9.05 6.00
CA GLY A 33 2.37 8.03 5.45
C GLY A 33 1.46 8.54 4.31
N PRO A 34 0.44 7.75 3.91
CA PRO A 34 -0.29 7.96 2.65
C PRO A 34 -0.96 9.33 2.51
N ILE A 35 -1.52 9.87 3.58
CA ILE A 35 -2.21 11.18 3.56
C ILE A 35 -1.20 12.30 3.31
N ALA A 36 -0.07 12.26 4.00
CA ALA A 36 1.01 13.24 3.81
C ALA A 36 1.60 13.14 2.40
N HIS A 37 1.81 11.92 1.88
CA HIS A 37 2.31 11.70 0.52
C HIS A 37 1.42 12.35 -0.54
N ILE A 38 0.09 12.23 -0.42
CA ILE A 38 -0.86 12.88 -1.32
C ILE A 38 -0.68 14.41 -1.26
N GLY A 39 -0.47 14.98 -0.08
CA GLY A 39 -0.16 16.40 0.09
C GLY A 39 1.15 16.82 -0.60
N PHE A 40 2.23 16.03 -0.43
CA PHE A 40 3.50 16.27 -1.11
C PHE A 40 3.37 16.15 -2.64
N PHE A 41 2.63 15.17 -3.14
CA PHE A 41 2.40 15.00 -4.58
C PHE A 41 1.59 16.17 -5.16
N ARG A 42 0.56 16.65 -4.45
CA ARG A 42 -0.22 17.81 -4.88
C ARG A 42 0.66 19.04 -4.97
N GLU A 43 1.41 19.33 -3.91
CA GLU A 43 2.31 20.49 -3.89
C GLU A 43 3.36 20.39 -5.01
N HIS A 44 3.93 19.23 -5.23
CA HIS A 44 5.01 19.05 -6.20
C HIS A 44 4.51 19.01 -7.65
N PHE A 45 3.51 18.20 -7.95
CA PHE A 45 3.08 17.94 -9.33
C PHE A 45 1.95 18.86 -9.81
N VAL A 46 1.10 19.36 -8.91
CA VAL A 46 0.05 20.32 -9.27
C VAL A 46 0.56 21.74 -9.18
N ASN A 47 1.08 22.16 -8.02
CA ASN A 47 1.44 23.56 -7.78
C ASN A 47 2.77 23.94 -8.44
N LYS A 48 3.85 23.16 -8.24
CA LYS A 48 5.20 23.50 -8.71
C LYS A 48 5.46 23.07 -10.15
N LYS A 49 5.32 21.80 -10.46
CA LYS A 49 5.66 21.26 -11.80
C LYS A 49 4.55 21.42 -12.83
N LYS A 50 3.30 21.58 -12.39
CA LYS A 50 2.11 21.69 -13.24
C LYS A 50 1.98 20.53 -14.24
N TRP A 51 2.33 19.33 -13.80
CA TRP A 51 2.19 18.10 -14.60
C TRP A 51 0.75 17.65 -14.73
N ILE A 52 -0.08 18.00 -13.75
CA ILE A 52 -1.49 17.68 -13.67
C ILE A 52 -2.24 18.86 -13.05
N ASP A 53 -3.48 19.08 -13.44
CA ASP A 53 -4.35 20.05 -12.80
C ASP A 53 -5.00 19.47 -11.53
N ASP A 54 -5.50 20.35 -10.67
CA ASP A 54 -6.02 19.97 -9.35
C ASP A 54 -7.27 19.06 -9.46
N LYS A 55 -8.11 19.27 -10.46
CA LYS A 55 -9.30 18.45 -10.68
C LYS A 55 -8.94 17.02 -11.03
N ASN A 56 -8.07 16.83 -12.01
CA ASN A 56 -7.61 15.50 -12.41
C ASN A 56 -6.82 14.81 -11.29
N PHE A 57 -6.05 15.58 -10.50
CA PHE A 57 -5.35 15.05 -9.33
C PHE A 57 -6.33 14.48 -8.30
N LEU A 58 -7.39 15.20 -7.95
CA LEU A 58 -8.42 14.74 -7.01
C LEU A 58 -9.19 13.52 -7.54
N GLU A 59 -9.46 13.46 -8.84
CA GLU A 59 -10.05 12.28 -9.48
C GLU A 59 -9.14 11.04 -9.33
N ILE A 60 -7.83 11.19 -9.55
CA ILE A 60 -6.85 10.11 -9.35
C ILE A 60 -6.80 9.67 -7.90
N VAL A 61 -6.77 10.61 -6.94
CA VAL A 61 -6.76 10.28 -5.51
C VAL A 61 -8.00 9.49 -5.13
N SER A 62 -9.18 9.92 -5.60
CA SER A 62 -10.44 9.22 -5.33
C SER A 62 -10.46 7.82 -5.93
N PHE A 63 -9.99 7.67 -7.16
CA PHE A 63 -9.87 6.39 -7.85
C PHE A 63 -8.88 5.45 -7.13
N SER A 64 -7.70 5.93 -6.75
CA SER A 64 -6.69 5.15 -6.06
C SER A 64 -7.14 4.68 -4.67
N ASN A 65 -7.98 5.45 -3.97
CA ASN A 65 -8.53 5.03 -2.68
C ASN A 65 -9.59 3.93 -2.81
N PHE A 66 -10.19 3.78 -3.97
CA PHE A 66 -11.18 2.74 -4.25
C PHE A 66 -10.53 1.42 -4.72
N LEU A 67 -9.35 1.48 -5.32
CA LEU A 67 -8.64 0.30 -5.80
C LEU A 67 -7.92 -0.46 -4.66
N PRO A 68 -7.80 -1.79 -4.76
CA PRO A 68 -6.93 -2.55 -3.86
C PRO A 68 -5.45 -2.18 -4.08
N GLY A 69 -4.72 -2.05 -2.97
CA GLY A 69 -3.29 -1.72 -2.97
C GLY A 69 -2.94 -0.41 -2.27
N PRO A 70 -1.64 -0.05 -2.23
CA PRO A 70 -1.13 1.16 -1.59
C PRO A 70 -1.55 2.44 -2.33
N SER A 71 -2.64 3.08 -1.89
CA SER A 71 -3.26 4.23 -2.56
C SER A 71 -2.30 5.37 -2.90
N SER A 72 -1.41 5.76 -1.97
CA SER A 72 -0.45 6.85 -2.26
C SER A 72 0.53 6.48 -3.38
N SER A 73 1.02 5.24 -3.41
CA SER A 73 1.88 4.77 -4.51
C SER A 73 1.11 4.69 -5.82
N GLN A 74 -0.17 4.28 -5.77
CA GLN A 74 -1.04 4.27 -6.96
C GLN A 74 -1.24 5.68 -7.52
N VAL A 75 -1.44 6.70 -6.66
CA VAL A 75 -1.50 8.11 -7.12
C VAL A 75 -0.22 8.49 -7.84
N GLY A 76 0.96 8.18 -7.27
CA GLY A 76 2.25 8.42 -7.91
C GLY A 76 2.39 7.70 -9.26
N MET A 77 2.01 6.42 -9.31
CA MET A 77 2.03 5.62 -10.55
C MET A 77 1.08 6.19 -11.61
N CYS A 78 -0.13 6.63 -11.23
CA CYS A 78 -1.06 7.29 -12.15
C CYS A 78 -0.48 8.58 -12.72
N ILE A 79 0.18 9.42 -11.90
CA ILE A 79 0.86 10.63 -12.38
C ILE A 79 1.95 10.25 -13.39
N GLY A 80 2.78 9.26 -13.09
CA GLY A 80 3.81 8.75 -14.00
C GLY A 80 3.21 8.19 -15.30
N TYR A 81 2.10 7.44 -15.19
CA TYR A 81 1.38 6.89 -16.34
C TYR A 81 0.85 7.99 -17.28
N LEU A 82 0.26 9.04 -16.74
CA LEU A 82 -0.21 10.18 -17.53
C LEU A 82 0.92 10.87 -18.31
N GLN A 83 2.17 10.83 -17.80
CA GLN A 83 3.32 11.43 -18.47
C GLN A 83 3.86 10.54 -19.60
N LYS A 84 4.08 9.25 -19.36
CA LYS A 84 4.81 8.34 -20.27
C LYS A 84 4.26 6.91 -20.29
N GLY A 85 2.97 6.71 -20.00
CA GLY A 85 2.34 5.38 -20.04
C GLY A 85 2.87 4.40 -19.00
N PRO A 86 2.80 3.08 -19.25
CA PRO A 86 3.18 2.06 -18.28
C PRO A 86 4.60 2.19 -17.74
N LEU A 87 5.57 2.50 -18.60
CA LEU A 87 6.97 2.72 -18.17
C LEU A 87 7.10 3.97 -17.30
N GLY A 88 6.29 5.02 -17.53
CA GLY A 88 6.23 6.19 -16.66
C GLY A 88 5.70 5.84 -15.26
N ALA A 89 4.68 4.99 -15.18
CA ALA A 89 4.18 4.48 -13.91
C ALA A 89 5.24 3.68 -13.15
N PHE A 90 5.96 2.80 -13.85
CA PHE A 90 7.05 2.01 -13.26
C PHE A 90 8.19 2.90 -12.74
N MET A 91 8.61 3.93 -13.51
CA MET A 91 9.65 4.86 -13.09
C MET A 91 9.22 5.70 -11.88
N ALA A 92 7.96 6.10 -11.79
CA ALA A 92 7.41 6.80 -10.64
C ALA A 92 7.42 5.92 -9.39
N TRP A 93 6.93 4.68 -9.51
CA TRP A 93 6.96 3.70 -8.42
C TRP A 93 8.39 3.41 -7.96
N LEU A 94 9.29 3.12 -8.89
CA LEU A 94 10.68 2.79 -8.58
C LEU A 94 11.37 3.96 -7.86
N GLY A 95 11.23 5.18 -8.38
CA GLY A 95 11.84 6.36 -7.76
C GLY A 95 11.31 6.60 -6.34
N PHE A 96 9.99 6.53 -6.14
CA PHE A 96 9.38 6.78 -4.84
C PHE A 96 9.67 5.69 -3.81
N THR A 97 9.81 4.43 -4.25
CA THR A 97 9.92 3.25 -3.39
C THR A 97 11.39 2.91 -3.07
N LEU A 98 12.31 3.15 -3.99
CA LEU A 98 13.70 2.69 -3.90
C LEU A 98 14.43 3.14 -2.62
N PRO A 99 14.35 4.42 -2.17
CA PRO A 99 15.08 4.86 -0.97
C PRO A 99 14.65 4.09 0.27
N SER A 100 13.35 4.04 0.53
CA SER A 100 12.81 3.34 1.70
C SER A 100 13.00 1.82 1.61
N ALA A 101 12.84 1.23 0.43
CA ALA A 101 13.06 -0.20 0.23
C ALA A 101 14.50 -0.63 0.54
N THR A 102 15.48 0.14 0.07
CA THR A 102 16.90 -0.13 0.35
C THR A 102 17.21 -0.04 1.84
N ILE A 103 16.70 0.99 2.53
CA ILE A 103 16.91 1.15 3.97
C ILE A 103 16.22 0.01 4.73
N MET A 104 14.99 -0.34 4.38
CA MET A 104 14.22 -1.39 5.06
C MET A 104 14.87 -2.76 4.92
N ILE A 105 15.28 -3.15 3.70
CA ILE A 105 15.99 -4.43 3.45
C ILE A 105 17.35 -4.44 4.14
N ALA A 106 18.11 -3.34 4.06
CA ALA A 106 19.40 -3.24 4.72
C ALA A 106 19.29 -3.32 6.25
N SER A 107 18.25 -2.70 6.83
CA SER A 107 18.01 -2.75 8.28
C SER A 107 17.66 -4.17 8.76
N ALA A 108 16.82 -4.90 8.01
CA ALA A 108 16.51 -6.29 8.32
C ALA A 108 17.73 -7.20 8.20
N TYR A 109 18.53 -6.99 7.15
CA TYR A 109 19.79 -7.72 6.96
C TYR A 109 20.78 -7.40 8.08
N GLY A 110 20.87 -6.13 8.48
CA GLY A 110 21.71 -5.68 9.59
C GLY A 110 21.29 -6.28 10.93
N LEU A 111 19.99 -6.37 11.23
CA LEU A 111 19.49 -7.06 12.42
C LEU A 111 19.97 -8.51 12.51
N PHE A 112 19.98 -9.21 11.40
CA PHE A 112 20.38 -10.61 11.35
C PHE A 112 21.90 -10.80 11.62
N PHE A 113 22.76 -9.93 11.04
CA PHE A 113 24.21 -10.07 11.16
C PHE A 113 24.82 -9.32 12.35
N TYR A 114 24.17 -8.27 12.84
CA TYR A 114 24.67 -7.36 13.87
C TYR A 114 23.69 -7.23 15.04
N SER A 115 23.13 -8.36 15.49
CA SER A 115 22.16 -8.39 16.61
C SER A 115 22.66 -7.68 17.86
N ASN A 116 23.97 -7.68 18.13
CA ASN A 116 24.59 -7.02 19.27
C ASN A 116 24.51 -5.48 19.23
N PHE A 117 24.29 -4.87 18.06
CA PHE A 117 24.10 -3.42 17.92
C PHE A 117 22.68 -2.99 18.31
N PHE A 118 21.73 -3.90 18.26
CA PHE A 118 20.34 -3.63 18.60
C PHE A 118 20.12 -3.94 20.08
N THR A 119 20.53 -2.98 20.93
CA THR A 119 20.35 -3.10 22.37
C THR A 119 18.87 -3.21 22.72
N GLU A 120 18.54 -3.91 23.80
CA GLU A 120 17.17 -4.01 24.33
C GLU A 120 16.52 -2.63 24.54
N GLY A 121 17.31 -1.64 24.92
CA GLY A 121 16.85 -0.26 25.06
C GLY A 121 16.40 0.37 23.75
N LEU A 122 17.12 0.16 22.64
CA LEU A 122 16.73 0.63 21.31
C LEU A 122 15.43 -0.03 20.85
N LEU A 123 15.34 -1.36 21.00
CA LEU A 123 14.14 -2.12 20.64
C LEU A 123 12.92 -1.65 21.46
N SER A 124 13.08 -1.47 22.74
CA SER A 124 12.01 -0.98 23.63
C SER A 124 11.59 0.45 23.30
N GLY A 125 12.55 1.33 22.97
CA GLY A 125 12.26 2.69 22.52
C GLY A 125 11.44 2.73 21.22
N ILE A 126 11.80 1.93 20.23
CA ILE A 126 11.05 1.84 18.97
C ILE A 126 9.65 1.26 19.21
N LYS A 127 9.50 0.22 20.04
CA LYS A 127 8.18 -0.32 20.40
C LYS A 127 7.29 0.73 21.08
N ALA A 128 7.84 1.56 21.97
CA ALA A 128 7.10 2.67 22.57
C ALA A 128 6.64 3.70 21.53
N CYS A 129 7.50 4.05 20.57
CA CYS A 129 7.13 4.92 19.45
C CYS A 129 5.99 4.32 18.60
N VAL A 130 6.00 3.00 18.34
CA VAL A 130 4.94 2.32 17.60
C VAL A 130 3.57 2.53 18.26
N VAL A 131 3.47 2.43 19.57
CA VAL A 131 2.21 2.65 20.29
C VAL A 131 1.67 4.06 20.03
N VAL A 132 2.53 5.07 20.12
CA VAL A 132 2.15 6.48 19.88
C VAL A 132 1.70 6.68 18.43
N ILE A 133 2.44 6.10 17.47
CA ILE A 133 2.14 6.21 16.04
C ILE A 133 0.81 5.54 15.70
N VAL A 134 0.55 4.33 16.22
CA VAL A 134 -0.73 3.63 16.02
C VAL A 134 -1.87 4.43 16.65
N PHE A 135 -1.70 4.98 17.82
CA PHE A 135 -2.70 5.83 18.48
C PHE A 135 -3.00 7.09 17.64
N GLN A 136 -1.96 7.75 17.13
CA GLN A 136 -2.11 8.91 16.26
C GLN A 136 -2.83 8.54 14.95
N ALA A 137 -2.54 7.39 14.37
CA ALA A 137 -3.22 6.89 13.17
C ALA A 137 -4.72 6.66 13.43
N ILE A 138 -5.06 6.01 14.56
CA ILE A 138 -6.46 5.79 14.96
C ILE A 138 -7.18 7.13 15.15
N LEU A 139 -6.56 8.10 15.84
CA LEU A 139 -7.13 9.44 16.02
C LEU A 139 -7.33 10.17 14.68
N GLY A 140 -6.37 10.07 13.76
CA GLY A 140 -6.47 10.65 12.43
C GLY A 140 -7.63 10.06 11.62
N MET A 141 -7.72 8.74 11.59
CA MET A 141 -8.79 8.01 10.90
C MET A 141 -10.16 8.30 11.54
N SER A 142 -10.26 8.32 12.86
CA SER A 142 -11.51 8.60 13.55
C SER A 142 -12.04 9.99 13.22
N LYS A 143 -11.19 11.02 13.21
CA LYS A 143 -11.58 12.38 12.84
C LYS A 143 -12.04 12.49 11.37
N GLN A 144 -11.45 11.68 10.49
CA GLN A 144 -11.76 11.72 9.06
C GLN A 144 -13.05 10.95 8.71
N TYR A 145 -13.27 9.78 9.33
CA TYR A 145 -14.33 8.86 8.92
C TYR A 145 -15.50 8.78 9.90
N LEU A 146 -15.29 9.02 11.20
CA LEU A 146 -16.31 8.88 12.24
C LEU A 146 -17.02 10.22 12.53
N ASN A 147 -17.56 10.84 11.51
CA ASN A 147 -18.27 12.12 11.58
C ASN A 147 -19.80 11.99 11.77
N ASP A 148 -20.32 10.76 11.89
CA ASP A 148 -21.72 10.44 12.09
C ASP A 148 -21.86 9.38 13.18
N TYR A 149 -22.85 9.52 14.07
CA TYR A 149 -23.10 8.58 15.16
C TYR A 149 -23.34 7.13 14.68
N LYS A 150 -23.95 6.95 13.49
CA LYS A 150 -24.17 5.63 12.89
C LYS A 150 -22.86 4.97 12.53
N LYS A 151 -21.90 5.71 12.00
CA LYS A 151 -20.55 5.21 11.68
C LYS A 151 -19.80 4.83 12.95
N ILE A 152 -19.92 5.67 14.01
CA ILE A 152 -19.33 5.36 15.32
C ILE A 152 -19.92 4.07 15.89
N LEU A 153 -21.25 3.91 15.85
CA LEU A 153 -21.91 2.71 16.35
C LEU A 153 -21.46 1.45 15.62
N ILE A 154 -21.42 1.48 14.28
CA ILE A 154 -20.92 0.35 13.47
C ILE A 154 -19.49 0.02 13.86
N THR A 155 -18.62 1.03 13.99
CA THR A 155 -17.21 0.83 14.35
C THR A 155 -17.08 0.22 15.74
N VAL A 156 -17.81 0.69 16.72
CA VAL A 156 -17.78 0.15 18.10
C VAL A 156 -18.26 -1.30 18.10
N ILE A 157 -19.38 -1.60 17.45
CA ILE A 157 -19.91 -2.98 17.41
C ILE A 157 -18.93 -3.91 16.71
N THR A 158 -18.40 -3.53 15.55
CA THR A 158 -17.42 -4.37 14.82
C THR A 158 -16.13 -4.57 15.62
N THR A 159 -15.67 -3.56 16.33
CA THR A 159 -14.48 -3.67 17.19
C THR A 159 -14.74 -4.63 18.35
N LEU A 160 -15.88 -4.53 19.02
CA LEU A 160 -16.23 -5.45 20.12
C LEU A 160 -16.31 -6.89 19.63
N ILE A 161 -16.92 -7.14 18.47
CA ILE A 161 -16.99 -8.49 17.89
C ILE A 161 -15.59 -9.04 17.59
N LEU A 162 -14.69 -8.21 17.01
CA LEU A 162 -13.33 -8.62 16.67
C LEU A 162 -12.43 -8.88 17.89
N ILE A 163 -12.71 -8.25 19.04
CA ILE A 163 -12.01 -8.54 20.31
C ILE A 163 -12.35 -9.97 20.78
N TYR A 164 -13.60 -10.39 20.63
CA TYR A 164 -14.04 -11.74 21.05
C TYR A 164 -13.73 -12.82 20.01
N PHE A 165 -13.79 -12.48 18.73
CA PHE A 165 -13.62 -13.42 17.62
C PHE A 165 -12.37 -13.06 16.82
N THR A 166 -11.23 -13.60 17.19
CA THR A 166 -9.89 -13.24 16.64
C THR A 166 -9.59 -13.89 15.27
N ASN A 167 -10.49 -14.71 14.71
CA ASN A 167 -10.25 -15.39 13.44
C ASN A 167 -10.46 -14.44 12.23
N ASN A 168 -9.57 -14.51 11.25
CA ASN A 168 -9.59 -13.70 10.02
C ASN A 168 -10.91 -13.79 9.25
N THR A 169 -11.61 -14.92 9.32
CA THR A 169 -12.90 -15.12 8.66
C THR A 169 -13.94 -14.12 9.16
N TYR A 170 -13.99 -13.85 10.47
CA TYR A 170 -14.93 -12.88 11.03
C TYR A 170 -14.62 -11.45 10.57
N GLN A 171 -13.34 -11.09 10.39
CA GLN A 171 -12.94 -9.80 9.88
C GLN A 171 -13.51 -9.55 8.47
N ILE A 172 -13.39 -10.54 7.57
CA ILE A 172 -13.91 -10.45 6.20
C ILE A 172 -15.44 -10.35 6.21
N ILE A 173 -16.11 -11.20 7.00
CA ILE A 173 -17.57 -11.19 7.14
C ILE A 173 -18.06 -9.82 7.64
N LEU A 174 -17.43 -9.26 8.66
CA LEU A 174 -17.79 -7.96 9.22
C LEU A 174 -17.58 -6.81 8.23
N ILE A 175 -16.53 -6.86 7.40
CA ILE A 175 -16.32 -5.89 6.32
C ILE A 175 -17.49 -5.94 5.33
N ILE A 176 -17.88 -7.14 4.89
CA ILE A 176 -18.99 -7.33 3.95
C ILE A 176 -20.32 -6.85 4.58
N ILE A 177 -20.61 -7.25 5.81
CA ILE A 177 -21.82 -6.86 6.53
C ILE A 177 -21.85 -5.34 6.70
N SER A 178 -20.74 -4.73 7.14
CA SER A 178 -20.64 -3.26 7.31
C SER A 178 -20.83 -2.52 5.99
N GLY A 179 -20.30 -3.06 4.88
CA GLY A 179 -20.51 -2.51 3.54
C GLY A 179 -21.97 -2.55 3.10
N VAL A 180 -22.65 -3.68 3.30
CA VAL A 180 -24.08 -3.83 3.01
C VAL A 180 -24.91 -2.89 3.88
N LEU A 181 -24.68 -2.86 5.18
CA LEU A 181 -25.36 -1.94 6.11
C LEU A 181 -25.11 -0.48 5.73
N GLY A 182 -23.86 -0.15 5.36
CA GLY A 182 -23.50 1.20 4.90
C GLY A 182 -24.31 1.64 3.68
N ASN A 183 -24.50 0.74 2.70
CA ASN A 183 -25.31 1.03 1.51
C ASN A 183 -26.79 1.33 1.86
N PHE A 184 -27.34 0.66 2.88
CA PHE A 184 -28.72 0.93 3.32
C PHE A 184 -28.84 2.20 4.19
N LEU A 185 -27.87 2.42 5.09
CA LEU A 185 -27.93 3.51 6.09
C LEU A 185 -27.50 4.88 5.54
N PHE A 186 -26.60 4.88 4.53
CA PHE A 186 -26.00 6.11 3.96
C PHE A 186 -26.37 6.31 2.49
N ARG A 187 -27.58 5.95 2.11
CA ARG A 187 -28.09 6.08 0.74
C ARG A 187 -28.30 7.56 0.38
N GLU A 188 -27.21 8.25 0.03
CA GLU A 188 -27.32 9.54 -0.64
C GLU A 188 -27.71 9.32 -2.11
N LYS A 189 -28.69 10.10 -2.59
CA LYS A 189 -29.03 10.16 -4.02
C LYS A 189 -27.92 10.89 -4.78
N ILE A 190 -26.76 10.28 -4.90
CA ILE A 190 -25.71 10.79 -5.77
C ILE A 190 -26.26 10.68 -7.20
N LYS A 191 -26.53 11.81 -7.84
CA LYS A 191 -26.74 11.89 -9.29
C LYS A 191 -25.38 11.67 -9.97
N ALA A 192 -24.84 10.45 -9.86
CA ALA A 192 -23.67 10.06 -10.60
C ALA A 192 -24.04 10.07 -12.09
N LYS A 193 -23.40 10.91 -12.89
CA LYS A 193 -23.43 10.72 -14.34
C LYS A 193 -22.87 9.32 -14.62
N PRO A 194 -23.59 8.46 -15.35
CA PRO A 194 -23.06 7.17 -15.70
C PRO A 194 -21.75 7.39 -16.48
N MET A 195 -20.66 6.98 -15.87
CA MET A 195 -19.37 6.95 -16.54
C MET A 195 -19.48 5.85 -17.62
N SER A 196 -19.40 6.23 -18.89
CA SER A 196 -19.32 5.27 -19.98
C SER A 196 -17.97 4.54 -19.86
N MET A 197 -17.96 3.44 -19.13
CA MET A 197 -16.82 2.54 -19.09
C MET A 197 -16.80 1.75 -20.40
N SER A 198 -15.98 2.15 -21.35
CA SER A 198 -15.55 1.24 -22.39
C SER A 198 -14.61 0.23 -21.71
N LEU A 199 -15.08 -0.99 -21.51
CA LEU A 199 -14.23 -2.10 -21.09
C LEU A 199 -13.22 -2.34 -22.20
N ASP A 200 -12.01 -1.86 -22.01
CA ASP A 200 -10.90 -2.16 -22.90
C ASP A 200 -10.44 -3.61 -22.64
N TYR A 201 -10.12 -4.34 -23.69
CA TYR A 201 -9.63 -5.73 -23.61
C TYR A 201 -8.45 -5.87 -22.65
N MET A 202 -7.55 -4.88 -22.64
CA MET A 202 -6.40 -4.85 -21.70
C MET A 202 -6.84 -4.74 -20.24
N ALA A 203 -7.89 -3.98 -19.94
CA ALA A 203 -8.43 -3.86 -18.59
C ALA A 203 -9.01 -5.20 -18.10
N PHE A 204 -9.73 -5.91 -18.99
CA PHE A 204 -10.26 -7.24 -18.68
C PHE A 204 -9.14 -8.26 -18.47
N LEU A 205 -8.11 -8.25 -19.31
CA LEU A 205 -6.95 -9.14 -19.17
C LEU A 205 -6.21 -8.92 -17.84
N ASN A 206 -5.97 -7.66 -17.46
CA ASN A 206 -5.32 -7.33 -16.19
C ASN A 206 -6.14 -7.78 -14.98
N LEU A 207 -7.46 -7.57 -15.01
CA LEU A 207 -8.36 -8.05 -13.97
C LEU A 207 -8.38 -9.58 -13.89
N PHE A 208 -8.39 -10.25 -15.03
CA PHE A 208 -8.33 -11.71 -15.10
C PHE A 208 -7.02 -12.24 -14.50
N VAL A 209 -5.87 -11.68 -14.87
CA VAL A 209 -4.55 -12.05 -14.31
C VAL A 209 -4.50 -11.79 -12.81
N PHE A 210 -5.04 -10.67 -12.33
CA PHE A 210 -5.13 -10.36 -10.91
C PHE A 210 -5.93 -11.41 -10.14
N VAL A 211 -7.14 -11.74 -10.60
CA VAL A 211 -8.00 -12.76 -9.96
C VAL A 211 -7.37 -14.15 -10.06
N LEU A 212 -6.76 -14.46 -11.19
CA LEU A 212 -6.06 -15.73 -11.40
C LEU A 212 -4.91 -15.92 -10.40
N LEU A 213 -4.06 -14.90 -10.22
CA LEU A 213 -2.97 -14.94 -9.24
C LEU A 213 -3.50 -15.08 -7.81
N LEU A 214 -4.61 -14.42 -7.48
CA LEU A 214 -5.23 -14.47 -6.15
C LEU A 214 -5.76 -15.88 -5.80
N ILE A 215 -6.11 -16.67 -6.82
CA ILE A 215 -6.58 -18.05 -6.66
C ILE A 215 -5.43 -19.05 -6.77
N ILE A 216 -4.54 -18.88 -7.75
CA ILE A 216 -3.50 -19.87 -8.04
C ILE A 216 -2.39 -19.86 -6.99
N LEU A 217 -1.94 -18.69 -6.51
CA LEU A 217 -0.83 -18.62 -5.55
C LEU A 217 -1.11 -19.40 -4.26
N PRO A 218 -2.30 -19.29 -3.60
CA PRO A 218 -2.61 -20.10 -2.44
C PRO A 218 -2.64 -21.61 -2.72
N ILE A 219 -3.15 -22.00 -3.89
CA ILE A 219 -3.20 -23.42 -4.30
C ILE A 219 -1.79 -23.97 -4.50
N LEU A 220 -0.95 -23.22 -5.22
CA LEU A 220 0.46 -23.60 -5.42
C LEU A 220 1.22 -23.68 -4.10
N ASN A 221 0.94 -22.77 -3.15
CA ASN A 221 1.55 -22.79 -1.83
C ASN A 221 1.18 -24.02 -1.00
N GLN A 222 -0.01 -24.58 -1.21
CA GLN A 222 -0.40 -25.84 -0.57
C GLN A 222 0.22 -27.09 -1.23
N ILE A 223 0.49 -27.02 -2.53
CA ILE A 223 1.02 -28.16 -3.30
C ILE A 223 2.54 -28.22 -3.23
N TYR A 224 3.19 -27.06 -3.32
CA TYR A 224 4.66 -26.96 -3.39
C TYR A 224 5.22 -26.30 -2.12
N ASN A 225 6.10 -27.00 -1.40
CA ASN A 225 6.85 -26.45 -0.27
C ASN A 225 8.00 -25.57 -0.79
N SER A 226 7.67 -24.39 -1.31
CA SER A 226 8.64 -23.45 -1.86
C SER A 226 8.54 -22.09 -1.19
N ASP A 227 9.63 -21.59 -0.65
CA ASP A 227 9.71 -20.27 -0.02
C ASP A 227 9.29 -19.13 -0.97
N ILE A 228 9.66 -19.27 -2.26
CA ILE A 228 9.28 -18.28 -3.28
C ILE A 228 7.77 -18.20 -3.44
N ILE A 229 7.08 -19.35 -3.48
CA ILE A 229 5.63 -19.40 -3.62
C ILE A 229 4.97 -18.90 -2.34
N LEU A 230 5.51 -19.27 -1.17
CA LEU A 230 5.02 -18.80 0.13
C LEU A 230 5.07 -17.27 0.22
N ILE A 231 6.21 -16.65 -0.08
CA ILE A 231 6.36 -15.19 -0.11
C ILE A 231 5.37 -14.57 -1.09
N SER A 232 5.30 -15.13 -2.30
CA SER A 232 4.44 -14.62 -3.35
C SER A 232 2.97 -14.65 -2.95
N ASP A 233 2.47 -15.76 -2.40
CA ASP A 233 1.11 -15.90 -1.90
C ASP A 233 0.81 -14.91 -0.78
N LYS A 234 1.62 -14.89 0.27
CA LYS A 234 1.37 -14.07 1.46
C LYS A 234 1.35 -12.57 1.14
N PHE A 235 2.37 -12.07 0.45
CA PHE A 235 2.47 -10.63 0.17
C PHE A 235 1.54 -10.16 -0.95
N PHE A 236 1.31 -10.95 -1.99
CA PHE A 236 0.33 -10.62 -3.03
C PHE A 236 -1.09 -10.56 -2.47
N ARG A 237 -1.46 -11.53 -1.62
CA ARG A 237 -2.78 -11.58 -0.98
C ARG A 237 -2.99 -10.35 -0.09
N VAL A 238 -2.02 -10.02 0.77
CA VAL A 238 -2.12 -8.82 1.61
C VAL A 238 -2.22 -7.56 0.74
N GLY A 239 -1.36 -7.40 -0.28
CA GLY A 239 -1.43 -6.27 -1.19
C GLY A 239 -2.78 -6.14 -1.90
N SER A 240 -3.45 -7.27 -2.19
CA SER A 240 -4.76 -7.33 -2.85
C SER A 240 -5.94 -7.02 -1.92
N LEU A 241 -5.78 -7.18 -0.61
CA LEU A 241 -6.84 -6.98 0.38
C LEU A 241 -6.80 -5.61 1.08
N VAL A 242 -5.77 -4.81 0.80
CA VAL A 242 -5.68 -3.46 1.37
C VAL A 242 -6.45 -2.48 0.51
N PHE A 243 -7.35 -1.71 1.13
CA PHE A 243 -8.10 -0.62 0.50
C PHE A 243 -7.89 0.67 1.30
N GLY A 244 -7.66 1.77 0.61
CA GLY A 244 -7.76 3.13 1.16
C GLY A 244 -6.66 3.62 2.10
N GLY A 245 -5.66 2.80 2.48
CA GLY A 245 -4.59 3.32 3.33
C GLY A 245 -3.59 2.32 3.89
N GLY A 246 -2.37 2.81 4.20
CA GLY A 246 -1.26 1.99 4.67
C GLY A 246 -1.45 1.37 6.06
N HIS A 247 -2.32 1.92 6.90
CA HIS A 247 -2.52 1.40 8.26
C HIS A 247 -3.31 0.08 8.29
N VAL A 248 -4.12 -0.20 7.26
CA VAL A 248 -4.88 -1.45 7.13
C VAL A 248 -3.96 -2.64 6.82
N VAL A 249 -2.79 -2.40 6.24
CA VAL A 249 -1.83 -3.45 5.88
C VAL A 249 -1.23 -4.13 7.12
N LEU A 250 -1.11 -3.40 8.24
CA LEU A 250 -0.47 -3.90 9.45
C LEU A 250 -1.15 -5.15 10.03
N PRO A 251 -2.46 -5.13 10.39
CA PRO A 251 -3.13 -6.31 10.91
C PRO A 251 -3.15 -7.47 9.90
N LEU A 252 -3.23 -7.19 8.59
CA LEU A 252 -3.20 -8.23 7.57
C LEU A 252 -1.82 -8.90 7.51
N LEU A 253 -0.72 -8.13 7.51
CA LEU A 253 0.63 -8.70 7.56
C LEU A 253 0.90 -9.43 8.86
N GLN A 254 0.45 -8.89 10.00
CA GLN A 254 0.56 -9.57 11.29
C GLN A 254 -0.14 -10.93 11.28
N ASN A 255 -1.37 -10.98 10.78
CA ASN A 255 -2.13 -12.22 10.68
C ASN A 255 -1.48 -13.25 9.75
N GLU A 256 -0.93 -12.81 8.60
CA GLU A 256 -0.33 -13.71 7.62
C GLU A 256 1.10 -14.14 7.97
N LEU A 257 1.83 -13.39 8.78
CA LEU A 257 3.24 -13.68 9.06
C LEU A 257 3.51 -14.05 10.51
N VAL A 258 2.99 -13.28 11.49
CA VAL A 258 3.24 -13.53 12.91
C VAL A 258 2.40 -14.71 13.42
N ASN A 259 1.12 -14.77 13.08
CA ASN A 259 0.24 -15.87 13.54
C ASN A 259 0.61 -17.21 12.90
N PHE A 260 1.31 -17.21 11.77
CA PHE A 260 1.86 -18.42 11.15
C PHE A 260 3.32 -18.71 11.57
N ASN A 261 3.86 -17.98 12.56
CA ASN A 261 5.23 -18.12 13.07
C ASN A 261 6.33 -17.96 12.00
N LEU A 262 6.07 -17.19 10.95
CA LEU A 262 7.06 -16.88 9.92
C LEU A 262 8.00 -15.73 10.32
N ILE A 263 7.54 -14.89 11.26
CA ILE A 263 8.30 -13.77 11.83
C ILE A 263 7.93 -13.63 13.30
N GLU A 264 8.92 -13.38 14.15
CA GLU A 264 8.69 -13.06 15.56
C GLU A 264 7.96 -11.71 15.70
N LYS A 265 7.05 -11.64 16.69
CA LYS A 265 6.26 -10.44 16.96
C LYS A 265 7.12 -9.21 17.22
N ASP A 266 8.23 -9.37 17.94
CA ASP A 266 9.13 -8.27 18.28
C ASP A 266 9.85 -7.72 17.05
N THR A 267 10.34 -8.59 16.17
CA THR A 267 10.92 -8.23 14.87
C THR A 267 9.89 -7.52 13.98
N PHE A 268 8.64 -8.00 13.97
CA PHE A 268 7.55 -7.38 13.24
C PHE A 268 7.29 -5.94 13.73
N LEU A 269 7.15 -5.75 15.05
CA LEU A 269 6.90 -4.43 15.65
C LEU A 269 8.07 -3.47 15.44
N PHE A 270 9.30 -3.95 15.53
CA PHE A 270 10.49 -3.16 15.21
C PHE A 270 10.47 -2.66 13.78
N GLY A 271 10.28 -3.56 12.80
CA GLY A 271 10.23 -3.19 11.39
C GLY A 271 9.10 -2.22 11.08
N TYR A 272 7.94 -2.36 11.73
CA TYR A 272 6.84 -1.42 11.58
C TYR A 272 7.20 -0.03 12.11
N GLY A 273 7.79 0.06 13.30
CA GLY A 273 8.28 1.32 13.86
C GLY A 273 9.28 2.01 12.94
N LEU A 274 10.22 1.23 12.39
CA LEU A 274 11.21 1.72 11.45
C LEU A 274 10.56 2.26 10.17
N ALA A 275 9.57 1.55 9.61
CA ALA A 275 8.84 1.97 8.41
C ALA A 275 8.06 3.29 8.59
N GLN A 276 7.73 3.66 9.83
CA GLN A 276 7.06 4.94 10.13
C GLN A 276 8.04 6.12 10.23
N ILE A 277 9.30 5.83 10.54
CA ILE A 277 10.36 6.84 10.67
C ILE A 277 11.02 7.13 9.31
N ILE A 278 11.09 6.14 8.42
CA ILE A 278 11.72 6.24 7.11
C ILE A 278 10.77 6.97 6.14
N PRO A 279 11.29 7.94 5.34
CA PRO A 279 10.49 8.57 4.30
C PRO A 279 10.16 7.58 3.17
N GLY A 280 9.00 7.73 2.53
CA GLY A 280 8.58 6.90 1.41
C GLY A 280 7.39 5.97 1.74
N PRO A 281 7.01 5.07 0.82
CA PRO A 281 5.80 4.26 1.00
C PRO A 281 5.90 3.30 2.17
N LEU A 282 4.89 3.30 3.06
CA LEU A 282 4.82 2.38 4.21
C LEU A 282 4.89 0.90 3.79
N PHE A 283 4.45 0.57 2.59
CA PHE A 283 4.46 -0.79 2.05
C PHE A 283 5.87 -1.34 1.81
N THR A 284 6.92 -0.52 1.85
CA THR A 284 8.31 -1.00 1.85
C THR A 284 8.67 -1.81 3.09
N PHE A 285 7.82 -1.75 4.13
CA PHE A 285 7.84 -2.65 5.27
C PHE A 285 7.84 -4.14 4.85
N SER A 286 7.17 -4.48 3.74
CA SER A 286 7.23 -5.84 3.18
C SER A 286 8.66 -6.30 2.85
N GLY A 287 9.50 -5.39 2.37
CA GLY A 287 10.92 -5.68 2.11
C GLY A 287 11.68 -6.06 3.37
N PHE A 288 11.44 -5.35 4.48
CA PHE A 288 11.97 -5.71 5.79
C PHE A 288 11.47 -7.09 6.24
N LEU A 289 10.16 -7.31 6.15
CA LEU A 289 9.55 -8.57 6.59
C LEU A 289 10.06 -9.76 5.78
N GLY A 290 10.07 -9.67 4.44
CA GLY A 290 10.60 -10.73 3.60
C GLY A 290 12.07 -11.07 3.89
N THR A 291 12.89 -10.04 4.18
CA THR A 291 14.29 -10.22 4.57
C THR A 291 14.44 -10.86 5.96
N SER A 292 13.49 -10.60 6.87
CA SER A 292 13.50 -11.11 8.26
C SER A 292 12.94 -12.53 8.39
N MET A 293 12.24 -13.05 7.37
CA MET A 293 11.73 -14.42 7.40
C MET A 293 12.87 -15.43 7.46
N ASP A 294 12.68 -16.51 8.25
CA ASP A 294 13.62 -17.62 8.32
C ASP A 294 13.31 -18.63 7.21
N LEU A 295 13.88 -18.39 6.05
CA LEU A 295 13.67 -19.16 4.83
C LEU A 295 14.99 -19.65 4.26
N SER A 296 14.92 -20.69 3.42
CA SER A 296 16.08 -21.26 2.72
C SER A 296 16.64 -20.32 1.64
N GLN A 297 15.85 -19.36 1.18
CA GLN A 297 16.24 -18.38 0.17
C GLN A 297 17.18 -17.32 0.73
N HIS A 298 17.99 -16.73 -0.16
CA HIS A 298 18.82 -15.59 0.22
C HIS A 298 17.96 -14.43 0.73
N LYS A 299 18.21 -13.97 1.94
CA LYS A 299 17.37 -12.98 2.66
C LYS A 299 17.05 -11.73 1.86
N ILE A 300 18.01 -11.18 1.12
CA ILE A 300 17.81 -9.99 0.27
C ILE A 300 16.83 -10.29 -0.87
N ILE A 301 16.93 -11.47 -1.49
CA ILE A 301 16.03 -11.89 -2.58
C ILE A 301 14.60 -12.03 -2.04
N ALA A 302 14.43 -12.64 -0.86
CA ALA A 302 13.15 -12.77 -0.19
C ALA A 302 12.52 -11.39 0.09
N GLY A 303 13.31 -10.42 0.56
CA GLY A 303 12.86 -9.04 0.76
C GLY A 303 12.44 -8.33 -0.53
N ILE A 304 13.22 -8.47 -1.61
CA ILE A 304 12.87 -7.89 -2.92
C ILE A 304 11.60 -8.53 -3.47
N MET A 305 11.45 -9.86 -3.36
CA MET A 305 10.24 -10.55 -3.79
C MET A 305 9.01 -10.11 -3.02
N ALA A 306 9.09 -10.04 -1.70
CA ALA A 306 8.02 -9.56 -0.84
C ALA A 306 7.57 -8.13 -1.23
N LEU A 307 8.56 -7.26 -1.52
CA LEU A 307 8.32 -5.90 -1.99
C LEU A 307 7.58 -5.89 -3.34
N ILE A 308 8.05 -6.66 -4.32
CA ILE A 308 7.42 -6.72 -5.64
C ILE A 308 5.99 -7.24 -5.51
N MET A 309 5.79 -8.33 -4.77
CA MET A 309 4.50 -9.00 -4.68
C MET A 309 3.42 -8.16 -3.98
N ILE A 310 3.77 -7.36 -2.97
CA ILE A 310 2.79 -6.51 -2.28
C ILE A 310 2.34 -5.32 -3.15
N PHE A 311 3.20 -4.85 -4.07
CA PHE A 311 2.87 -3.76 -5.00
C PHE A 311 2.25 -4.25 -6.31
N LEU A 312 2.39 -5.52 -6.66
CA LEU A 312 1.92 -6.08 -7.93
C LEU A 312 0.41 -5.85 -8.20
N PRO A 313 -0.49 -5.96 -7.20
CA PRO A 313 -1.90 -5.61 -7.37
C PRO A 313 -2.13 -4.19 -7.90
N SER A 314 -1.31 -3.22 -7.45
CA SER A 314 -1.41 -1.83 -7.89
C SER A 314 -1.05 -1.65 -9.36
N PHE A 315 -0.07 -2.38 -9.86
CA PHE A 315 0.31 -2.33 -11.28
C PHE A 315 -0.81 -2.87 -12.17
N SER A 316 -1.43 -3.99 -11.80
CA SER A 316 -2.54 -4.58 -12.58
C SER A 316 -3.74 -3.64 -12.66
N ASN A 317 -3.98 -2.81 -11.65
CA ASN A 317 -5.13 -1.92 -11.56
C ASN A 317 -4.93 -0.58 -12.30
N ILE A 318 -3.70 -0.12 -12.49
CA ILE A 318 -3.38 1.19 -13.08
C ILE A 318 -3.13 1.10 -14.59
N MET A 319 -2.66 -0.05 -15.07
CA MET A 319 -2.36 -0.26 -16.50
C MET A 319 -3.60 -0.48 -17.36
N LYS A 320 -4.64 0.35 -17.16
CA LYS A 320 -5.89 0.32 -17.96
C LYS A 320 -5.86 1.26 -19.14
#